data_b2ad4f7fbc0c95543eee60b9c01a4d60
#
_entry.id   b2ad4f7fbc0c95543eee60b9c01a4d60
#
_cell.length_a   1.000
_cell.length_b   1.000
_cell.length_c   1.000
_cell.angle_alpha   90.00
_cell.angle_beta   90.00
_cell.angle_gamma   90.00
#
_symmetry.space_group_name_H-M   'P 1'
#
loop_
_entity.id
_entity.type
_entity.pdbx_description
1 polymer ?
#
loop_
_entity_poly.entity_id
_entity_poly.type
_entity_poly.pdbx_seq_one_letter_code
_entity_poly.pdbx_strand_id
1 'polypeptide(L)'
;MRAVQCNAWGELGNITLAELPPPPPPGPGKVAVEVAAAGVNFADILMITGKYQERPMPPFTPGLEVAGRVSAVGAGVQRVKPGDRVLAMLDHGG
;
A
#
# COMPACT_ATOMS: atom_id res chain seq x y z
N MET A 1 7.03 -1.79 11.36
CA MET A 1 7.44 -0.94 10.22
C MET A 1 6.71 0.38 10.26
N ARG A 2 7.30 1.42 9.73
CA ARG A 2 6.65 2.73 9.65
C ARG A 2 5.79 2.82 8.41
N ALA A 3 4.59 3.37 8.55
CA ALA A 3 3.69 3.59 7.45
C ALA A 3 2.89 4.87 7.66
N VAL A 4 2.49 5.50 6.56
CA VAL A 4 1.57 6.62 6.61
C VAL A 4 0.17 6.06 6.83
N GLN A 5 -0.56 6.62 7.79
CA GLN A 5 -1.95 6.26 8.05
C GLN A 5 -2.86 7.47 7.96
N CYS A 6 -3.98 7.29 7.30
CA CYS A 6 -5.09 8.23 7.33
C CYS A 6 -6.05 7.77 8.41
N ASN A 7 -6.20 8.57 9.45
CA ASN A 7 -7.00 8.19 10.64
C ASN A 7 -8.46 8.57 10.52
N ALA A 8 -8.78 9.48 9.62
CA ALA A 8 -10.14 9.91 9.33
C ALA A 8 -10.16 10.60 7.97
N TRP A 9 -11.29 10.50 7.26
CA TRP A 9 -11.46 11.27 6.03
C TRP A 9 -11.65 12.76 6.36
N GLY A 10 -11.34 13.61 5.40
CA GLY A 10 -11.69 15.04 5.42
C GLY A 10 -10.49 15.94 5.25
N GLU A 11 -9.56 15.94 6.15
CA GLU A 11 -8.43 16.87 6.17
C GLU A 11 -7.11 16.16 5.94
N LEU A 12 -6.20 16.79 5.19
CA LEU A 12 -4.86 16.23 4.97
C LEU A 12 -4.07 16.11 6.27
N GLY A 13 -4.35 16.94 7.27
CA GLY A 13 -3.72 16.84 8.59
C GLY A 13 -4.10 15.58 9.37
N ASN A 14 -5.06 14.80 8.90
CA ASN A 14 -5.45 13.54 9.52
C ASN A 14 -4.47 12.39 9.22
N ILE A 15 -3.48 12.61 8.38
CA ILE A 15 -2.46 11.60 8.13
C ILE A 15 -1.37 11.67 9.20
N THR A 16 -0.87 10.52 9.58
CA THR A 16 0.23 10.40 10.55
C THR A 16 1.21 9.34 10.09
N LEU A 17 2.43 9.43 10.59
CA LEU A 17 3.41 8.36 10.43
C LEU A 17 3.25 7.43 11.63
N ALA A 18 2.86 6.19 11.38
CA ALA A 18 2.56 5.22 12.42
C ALA A 18 3.51 4.03 12.37
N GLU A 19 3.75 3.44 13.55
CA GLU A 19 4.46 2.18 13.65
C GLU A 19 3.44 1.06 13.59
N LEU A 20 3.54 0.23 12.56
CA LEU A 20 2.61 -0.87 12.33
C LEU A 20 3.34 -2.21 12.38
N PRO A 21 2.63 -3.29 12.75
CA PRO A 21 3.21 -4.62 12.63
C PRO A 21 3.51 -4.93 11.16
N PRO A 22 4.50 -5.79 10.85
CA PRO A 22 4.72 -6.21 9.48
C PRO A 22 3.47 -6.92 8.93
N PRO A 23 3.23 -6.84 7.61
CA PRO A 23 2.09 -7.53 7.02
C PRO A 23 2.23 -9.05 7.17
N PRO A 24 1.12 -9.78 7.22
CA PRO A 24 1.16 -11.24 7.25
C PRO A 24 1.74 -11.81 5.95
N PRO A 25 2.17 -13.07 5.93
CA PRO A 25 2.60 -13.73 4.70
C PRO A 25 1.55 -13.61 3.60
N PRO A 26 1.96 -13.49 2.31
CA PRO A 26 1.00 -13.33 1.23
C PRO A 26 0.15 -14.59 1.06
N GLY A 27 -1.14 -14.40 0.85
CA GLY A 27 -2.06 -15.47 0.53
C GLY A 27 -1.91 -15.99 -0.91
N PRO A 28 -2.68 -17.00 -1.32
CA PRO A 28 -2.62 -17.54 -2.67
C PRO A 28 -2.78 -16.47 -3.73
N GLY A 29 -1.94 -16.51 -4.76
CA GLY A 29 -1.96 -15.57 -5.88
C GLY A 29 -1.41 -14.18 -5.57
N LYS A 30 -0.94 -13.94 -4.35
CA LYS A 30 -0.43 -12.64 -3.91
C LYS A 30 1.06 -12.69 -3.64
N VAL A 31 1.66 -11.51 -3.61
CA VAL A 31 3.08 -11.36 -3.28
C VAL A 31 3.26 -10.29 -2.22
N ALA A 32 4.33 -10.42 -1.45
CA ALA A 32 4.78 -9.37 -0.55
C ALA A 32 5.91 -8.60 -1.23
N VAL A 33 5.85 -7.29 -1.19
CA VAL A 33 6.86 -6.41 -1.78
C VAL A 33 7.51 -5.59 -0.68
N GLU A 34 8.83 -5.64 -0.62
CA GLU A 34 9.60 -4.70 0.18
C GLU A 34 9.71 -3.40 -0.60
N VAL A 35 8.99 -2.38 -0.16
CA VAL A 35 8.84 -1.13 -0.90
C VAL A 35 10.12 -0.30 -0.79
N ALA A 36 10.67 0.07 -1.94
CA ALA A 36 11.78 1.00 -2.04
C ALA A 36 11.31 2.43 -2.30
N ALA A 37 10.21 2.59 -3.03
CA ALA A 37 9.63 3.89 -3.36
C ALA A 37 8.13 3.75 -3.58
N ALA A 38 7.40 4.78 -3.20
CA ALA A 38 5.96 4.86 -3.41
C ALA A 38 5.63 6.20 -4.07
N GLY A 39 4.81 6.18 -5.10
CA GLY A 39 4.36 7.39 -5.76
C GLY A 39 3.27 8.09 -4.95
N VAL A 40 3.24 9.42 -5.04
CA VAL A 40 2.15 10.24 -4.48
C VAL A 40 1.41 10.87 -5.65
N ASN A 41 0.10 10.71 -5.67
CA ASN A 41 -0.76 11.15 -6.76
C ASN A 41 -1.91 12.01 -6.25
N PHE A 42 -2.52 12.77 -7.14
CA PHE A 42 -3.70 13.57 -6.80
C PHE A 42 -4.83 12.70 -6.23
N ALA A 43 -4.98 11.48 -6.70
CA ALA A 43 -5.98 10.54 -6.19
C ALA A 43 -5.81 10.26 -4.69
N ASP A 44 -4.57 10.29 -4.17
CA ASP A 44 -4.32 10.11 -2.74
C ASP A 44 -4.98 11.22 -1.93
N ILE A 45 -4.92 12.45 -2.41
CA ILE A 45 -5.56 13.60 -1.76
C ILE A 45 -7.08 13.39 -1.74
N LEU A 46 -7.66 12.96 -2.86
CA LEU A 46 -9.09 12.67 -2.94
C LEU A 46 -9.49 11.54 -1.99
N MET A 47 -8.67 10.51 -1.87
CA MET A 47 -8.92 9.38 -0.98
C MET A 47 -8.90 9.82 0.49
N ILE A 48 -7.91 10.61 0.89
CA ILE A 48 -7.79 11.13 2.26
C ILE A 48 -8.97 12.02 2.60
N THR A 49 -9.43 12.84 1.66
CA THR A 49 -10.56 13.73 1.89
C THR A 49 -11.92 13.04 1.75
N GLY A 50 -11.95 11.75 1.40
CA GLY A 50 -13.18 10.98 1.25
C GLY A 50 -13.93 11.24 -0.04
N LYS A 51 -13.27 11.86 -1.04
CA LYS A 51 -13.89 12.27 -2.31
C LYS A 51 -13.53 11.36 -3.49
N TYR A 52 -12.70 10.35 -3.24
CA TYR A 52 -12.32 9.39 -4.28
C TYR A 52 -13.36 8.27 -4.36
N GLN A 53 -13.46 7.62 -5.52
CA GLN A 53 -14.37 6.50 -5.72
C GLN A 53 -14.03 5.30 -4.82
N GLU A 54 -12.74 5.07 -4.56
CA GLU A 54 -12.28 4.08 -3.59
C GLU A 54 -12.25 4.74 -2.21
N ARG A 55 -13.01 4.20 -1.25
CA ARG A 55 -13.15 4.79 0.08
C ARG A 55 -12.87 3.74 1.17
N PRO A 56 -11.58 3.40 1.38
CA PRO A 56 -11.25 2.47 2.46
C PRO A 56 -11.62 3.05 3.82
N MET A 57 -12.04 2.18 4.74
CA MET A 57 -12.37 2.61 6.10
C MET A 57 -11.12 3.02 6.87
N PRO A 58 -11.11 4.19 7.51
CA PRO A 58 -10.00 4.58 8.39
C PRO A 58 -9.88 3.62 9.61
N PRO A 59 -8.68 3.37 10.11
CA PRO A 59 -7.40 3.86 9.56
C PRO A 59 -6.96 3.05 8.34
N PHE A 60 -6.40 3.74 7.35
CA PHE A 60 -5.86 3.07 6.16
C PHE A 60 -4.58 3.78 5.69
N THR A 61 -3.80 3.09 4.87
CA THR A 61 -2.63 3.67 4.21
C THR A 61 -3.03 4.07 2.80
N PRO A 62 -2.92 5.35 2.42
CA PRO A 62 -3.12 5.75 1.02
C PRO A 62 -1.95 5.28 0.15
N GLY A 63 -2.03 5.53 -1.13
CA GLY A 63 -1.00 5.16 -2.08
C GLY A 63 -1.50 4.13 -3.09
N LEU A 64 -1.25 4.39 -4.37
CA LEU A 64 -1.77 3.62 -5.48
C LEU A 64 -0.70 2.88 -6.26
N GLU A 65 0.57 3.17 -5.98
CA GLU A 65 1.68 2.56 -6.71
C GLU A 65 2.92 2.46 -5.84
N VAL A 66 3.65 1.39 -6.02
CA VAL A 66 4.92 1.16 -5.34
C VAL A 66 5.93 0.55 -6.31
N ALA A 67 7.20 0.72 -5.98
CA ALA A 67 8.29 0.00 -6.60
C ALA A 67 9.13 -0.65 -5.50
N GLY A 68 9.60 -1.84 -5.73
CA GLY A 68 10.40 -2.55 -4.74
C GLY A 68 10.81 -3.92 -5.19
N ARG A 69 11.18 -4.76 -4.23
CA ARG A 69 11.55 -6.16 -4.47
C ARG A 69 10.55 -7.09 -3.85
N VAL A 70 10.25 -8.16 -4.55
CA VAL A 70 9.43 -9.25 -4.00
C VAL A 70 10.19 -9.89 -2.86
N SER A 71 9.59 -9.95 -1.68
CA SER A 71 10.17 -10.59 -0.49
C SER A 71 9.61 -11.99 -0.27
N ALA A 72 8.36 -12.24 -0.68
CA ALA A 72 7.72 -13.54 -0.55
C ALA A 72 6.61 -13.65 -1.59
N VAL A 73 6.28 -14.89 -1.96
CA VAL A 73 5.18 -15.18 -2.89
C VAL A 73 4.23 -16.16 -2.25
N GLY A 74 2.94 -15.99 -2.53
CA GLY A 74 1.91 -16.93 -2.13
C GLY A 74 1.82 -18.13 -3.05
N ALA A 75 1.00 -19.10 -2.69
CA ALA A 75 0.80 -20.30 -3.48
C ALA A 75 0.30 -19.95 -4.88
N GLY A 76 0.82 -20.66 -5.90
CA GLY A 76 0.41 -20.50 -7.28
C GLY A 76 1.06 -19.35 -8.03
N VAL A 77 1.84 -18.51 -7.38
CA VAL A 77 2.55 -17.40 -8.04
C VAL A 77 3.74 -17.94 -8.80
N GLN A 78 3.79 -17.73 -10.12
CA GLN A 78 4.85 -18.23 -10.99
C GLN A 78 5.53 -17.12 -11.81
N ARG A 79 4.89 -15.96 -11.94
CA ARG A 79 5.38 -14.87 -12.80
C ARG A 79 6.55 -14.10 -12.19
N VAL A 80 6.65 -14.11 -10.87
CA VAL A 80 7.71 -13.44 -10.12
C VAL A 80 8.19 -14.35 -9.00
N LYS A 81 9.39 -14.06 -8.49
CA LYS A 81 10.01 -14.80 -7.39
C LYS A 81 10.66 -13.82 -6.42
N PRO A 82 10.95 -14.24 -5.18
CA PRO A 82 11.69 -13.40 -4.23
C PRO A 82 12.99 -12.87 -4.84
N GLY A 83 13.24 -11.59 -4.61
CA GLY A 83 14.38 -10.86 -5.17
C GLY A 83 14.08 -10.11 -6.46
N ASP A 84 12.99 -10.38 -7.15
CA ASP A 84 12.62 -9.66 -8.37
C ASP A 84 12.26 -8.22 -8.06
N ARG A 85 12.68 -7.30 -8.92
CA ARG A 85 12.29 -5.90 -8.87
C ARG A 85 10.96 -5.74 -9.61
N VAL A 86 10.01 -5.06 -8.96
CA VAL A 86 8.65 -4.93 -9.49
C VAL A 86 8.10 -3.52 -9.30
N LEU A 87 7.12 -3.20 -10.13
CA LEU A 87 6.19 -2.10 -9.94
C LEU A 87 4.83 -2.71 -9.66
N ALA A 88 4.07 -2.11 -8.77
CA ALA A 88 2.72 -2.58 -8.48
C ALA A 88 1.74 -1.42 -8.45
N MET A 89 0.55 -1.67 -9.00
CA MET A 89 -0.58 -0.77 -8.91
C MET A 89 -1.55 -1.33 -7.88
N LEU A 90 -2.05 -0.46 -7.01
CA LEU A 90 -2.87 -0.85 -5.86
C LEU A 90 -4.14 -0.01 -5.83
N ASP A 91 -5.17 -0.51 -5.14
CA ASP A 91 -6.36 0.29 -4.84
C ASP A 91 -6.08 1.26 -3.70
N HIS A 92 -5.26 0.87 -2.76
CA HIS A 92 -4.68 1.69 -1.69
C HIS A 92 -3.61 0.86 -0.97
N GLY A 93 -2.92 1.46 -0.01
CA GLY A 93 -1.96 0.74 0.83
C GLY A 93 -0.52 0.81 0.33
N GLY A 94 -0.25 1.71 -0.59
CA GLY A 94 1.11 1.87 -1.15
C GLY A 94 2.15 2.52 -0.26
#